data_628bbeef2ca7a3c02546dfb162610b54
#
_entry.id   628bbeef2ca7a3c02546dfb162610b54
#
_cell.length_a   1.000
_cell.length_b   1.000
_cell.length_c   1.000
_cell.angle_alpha   90.00
_cell.angle_beta   90.00
_cell.angle_gamma   90.00
#
_symmetry.space_group_name_H-M   'P 1'
#
loop_
_entity.id
_entity.type
_entity.pdbx_description
1 polymer ?
#
loop_
_entity_poly.entity_id
_entity_poly.type
_entity_poly.pdbx_seq_one_letter_code
_entity_poly.pdbx_strand_id
1 'polypeptide(L)'
;MPITLSARPRPLELDLAKTAVVVVDMQNAFASKGGMLDLAGIDVSRAGRAVQKAKQLLDAGRHAGLPVVYLVMGYPPDQSTAGGEESPNPQKELALCLMRERPELRGKLLTYGTWDFQIVDELVPDPGDQVLIKARYSGFHGTALDDVLRTGGIRYLLMAGIASNVCVESTLRDAYFHEYWPVMIEDATMPGGPAEIQQATIYNVETFFGWVSTVDEVTQALDAATLTIPRERGRGAV
;
A
#
# COMPACT_ATOMS: atom_id res chain seq x y z
N MET A 1 -3.87 3.05 -22.34
CA MET A 1 -4.08 1.86 -23.20
C MET A 1 -4.82 0.82 -22.36
N PRO A 2 -5.95 0.29 -22.83
CA PRO A 2 -6.68 -0.75 -22.10
C PRO A 2 -5.91 -2.09 -22.11
N ILE A 3 -5.93 -2.77 -20.98
CA ILE A 3 -5.43 -4.14 -20.81
C ILE A 3 -6.45 -4.96 -20.01
N THR A 4 -6.40 -6.27 -20.13
CA THR A 4 -7.19 -7.18 -19.28
C THR A 4 -6.30 -7.80 -18.23
N LEU A 5 -6.59 -7.49 -16.96
CA LEU A 5 -5.94 -8.10 -15.80
C LEU A 5 -6.71 -9.35 -15.38
N SER A 6 -6.01 -10.48 -15.26
CA SER A 6 -6.54 -11.68 -14.60
C SER A 6 -6.76 -11.35 -13.12
N ALA A 7 -7.99 -11.43 -12.65
CA ALA A 7 -8.39 -11.08 -11.29
C ALA A 7 -9.66 -11.82 -10.88
N ARG A 8 -9.88 -11.93 -9.57
CA ARG A 8 -11.13 -12.43 -8.98
C ARG A 8 -12.00 -11.27 -8.52
N PRO A 9 -13.34 -11.36 -8.58
CA PRO A 9 -14.16 -12.53 -8.99
C PRO A 9 -14.27 -12.71 -10.53
N ARG A 10 -13.73 -11.79 -11.32
CA ARG A 10 -13.72 -11.82 -12.79
C ARG A 10 -12.57 -10.98 -13.32
N PRO A 11 -12.08 -11.22 -14.53
CA PRO A 11 -11.08 -10.36 -15.17
C PRO A 11 -11.52 -8.89 -15.17
N LEU A 12 -10.57 -7.98 -15.02
CA LEU A 12 -10.80 -6.53 -14.99
C LEU A 12 -10.12 -5.87 -16.19
N GLU A 13 -10.91 -5.15 -16.98
CA GLU A 13 -10.35 -4.23 -17.97
C GLU A 13 -9.94 -2.94 -17.27
N LEU A 14 -8.69 -2.54 -17.42
CA LEU A 14 -8.17 -1.30 -16.87
C LEU A 14 -7.37 -0.53 -17.92
N ASP A 15 -7.33 0.79 -17.77
CA ASP A 15 -6.55 1.68 -18.62
C ASP A 15 -5.24 2.04 -17.91
N LEU A 16 -4.09 1.65 -18.47
CA LEU A 16 -2.77 1.95 -17.88
C LEU A 16 -2.55 3.44 -17.63
N ALA A 17 -3.05 4.30 -18.51
CA ALA A 17 -2.95 5.77 -18.34
C ALA A 17 -3.75 6.29 -17.12
N LYS A 18 -4.62 5.46 -16.54
CA LYS A 18 -5.46 5.78 -15.38
C LYS A 18 -5.20 4.84 -14.20
N THR A 19 -4.07 4.15 -14.20
CA THR A 19 -3.71 3.15 -13.19
C THR A 19 -2.52 3.64 -12.37
N ALA A 20 -2.55 3.45 -11.05
CA ALA A 20 -1.45 3.72 -10.15
C ALA A 20 -1.13 2.50 -9.27
N VAL A 21 0.12 2.38 -8.85
CA VAL A 21 0.52 1.47 -7.78
C VAL A 21 0.45 2.22 -6.45
N VAL A 22 -0.23 1.64 -5.45
CA VAL A 22 -0.34 2.21 -4.09
C VAL A 22 0.30 1.25 -3.11
N VAL A 23 1.35 1.70 -2.44
CA VAL A 23 2.10 0.94 -1.44
C VAL A 23 1.75 1.45 -0.06
N VAL A 24 1.12 0.58 0.75
CA VAL A 24 0.57 0.96 2.05
C VAL A 24 1.47 0.45 3.17
N ASP A 25 2.05 1.38 3.92
CA ASP A 25 2.76 1.14 5.19
C ASP A 25 3.84 0.03 5.14
N MET A 26 4.61 -0.05 4.06
CA MET A 26 5.78 -0.94 3.96
C MET A 26 6.98 -0.35 4.73
N GLN A 27 6.78 -0.19 6.06
CA GLN A 27 7.72 0.42 7.01
C GLN A 27 8.33 -0.64 7.92
N ASN A 28 9.46 -0.33 8.55
CA ASN A 28 10.09 -1.19 9.56
C ASN A 28 9.12 -1.54 10.71
N ALA A 29 8.26 -0.61 11.10
CA ALA A 29 7.20 -0.84 12.09
C ALA A 29 6.35 -2.08 11.81
N PHE A 30 6.07 -2.34 10.54
CA PHE A 30 5.12 -3.37 10.12
C PHE A 30 5.80 -4.61 9.49
N ALA A 31 6.99 -4.43 8.92
CA ALA A 31 7.64 -5.48 8.13
C ALA A 31 8.90 -6.07 8.77
N SER A 32 9.42 -5.47 9.84
CA SER A 32 10.73 -5.85 10.39
C SER A 32 10.63 -6.41 11.81
N LYS A 33 11.51 -7.37 12.11
CA LYS A 33 11.71 -7.80 13.49
C LYS A 33 12.24 -6.64 14.34
N GLY A 34 11.67 -6.47 15.53
CA GLY A 34 11.94 -5.33 16.40
C GLY A 34 11.10 -4.09 16.06
N GLY A 35 10.32 -4.10 14.99
CA GLY A 35 9.33 -3.09 14.67
C GLY A 35 8.06 -3.19 15.51
N MET A 36 7.17 -2.23 15.36
CA MET A 36 5.98 -2.09 16.20
C MET A 36 5.12 -3.34 16.24
N LEU A 37 4.84 -4.02 15.09
CA LEU A 37 4.02 -5.24 15.08
C LEU A 37 4.71 -6.39 15.82
N ASP A 38 6.02 -6.59 15.61
CA ASP A 38 6.78 -7.62 16.33
C ASP A 38 6.79 -7.37 17.84
N LEU A 39 6.99 -6.09 18.25
CA LEU A 39 6.92 -5.68 19.65
C LEU A 39 5.54 -5.84 20.29
N ALA A 40 4.49 -5.82 19.46
CA ALA A 40 3.11 -6.12 19.85
C ALA A 40 2.82 -7.62 19.92
N GLY A 41 3.79 -8.48 19.58
CA GLY A 41 3.62 -9.94 19.57
C GLY A 41 2.94 -10.49 18.30
N ILE A 42 2.85 -9.69 17.24
CA ILE A 42 2.33 -10.13 15.94
C ILE A 42 3.46 -10.71 15.11
N ASP A 43 3.26 -11.89 14.55
CA ASP A 43 4.24 -12.58 13.72
C ASP A 43 4.48 -11.85 12.39
N VAL A 44 5.68 -11.32 12.21
CA VAL A 44 6.15 -10.62 11.00
C VAL A 44 7.02 -11.51 10.10
N SER A 45 7.14 -12.80 10.37
CA SER A 45 8.04 -13.72 9.63
C SER A 45 7.72 -13.79 8.13
N ARG A 46 6.47 -13.50 7.75
CA ARG A 46 6.01 -13.51 6.35
C ARG A 46 6.17 -12.15 5.65
N ALA A 47 6.53 -11.10 6.37
CA ALA A 47 6.64 -9.74 5.82
C ALA A 47 7.69 -9.67 4.70
N GLY A 48 8.84 -10.34 4.84
CA GLY A 48 9.87 -10.35 3.81
C GLY A 48 9.38 -10.86 2.46
N ARG A 49 8.45 -11.83 2.43
CA ARG A 49 7.83 -12.28 1.18
C ARG A 49 6.92 -11.20 0.57
N ALA A 50 6.09 -10.55 1.38
CA ALA A 50 5.23 -9.46 0.91
C ALA A 50 6.06 -8.27 0.39
N VAL A 51 7.16 -7.91 1.07
CA VAL A 51 8.10 -6.88 0.64
C VAL A 51 8.73 -7.23 -0.72
N GLN A 52 9.21 -8.46 -0.91
CA GLN A 52 9.77 -8.90 -2.19
C GLN A 52 8.74 -8.85 -3.33
N LYS A 53 7.51 -9.28 -3.07
CA LYS A 53 6.41 -9.22 -4.05
C LYS A 53 6.00 -7.77 -4.35
N ALA A 54 5.95 -6.90 -3.34
CA ALA A 54 5.72 -5.48 -3.55
C ALA A 54 6.82 -4.83 -4.40
N LYS A 55 8.08 -5.23 -4.20
CA LYS A 55 9.18 -4.77 -5.06
C LYS A 55 8.98 -5.18 -6.52
N GLN A 56 8.62 -6.45 -6.78
CA GLN A 56 8.34 -6.91 -8.14
C GLN A 56 7.18 -6.12 -8.78
N LEU A 57 6.12 -5.84 -8.03
CA LEU A 57 5.00 -5.00 -8.48
C LEU A 57 5.46 -3.59 -8.84
N LEU A 58 6.28 -2.97 -7.99
CA LEU A 58 6.85 -1.64 -8.22
C LEU A 58 7.73 -1.61 -9.46
N ASP A 59 8.64 -2.58 -9.59
CA ASP A 59 9.54 -2.69 -10.74
C ASP A 59 8.73 -2.83 -12.06
N ALA A 60 7.71 -3.69 -12.08
CA ALA A 60 6.82 -3.86 -13.23
C ALA A 60 5.98 -2.60 -13.52
N GLY A 61 5.39 -1.99 -12.49
CA GLY A 61 4.60 -0.77 -12.63
C GLY A 61 5.43 0.40 -13.16
N ARG A 62 6.63 0.63 -12.61
CA ARG A 62 7.56 1.66 -13.09
C ARG A 62 8.01 1.41 -14.53
N HIS A 63 8.31 0.16 -14.88
CA HIS A 63 8.63 -0.21 -16.26
C HIS A 63 7.50 0.11 -17.24
N ALA A 64 6.26 -0.06 -16.80
CA ALA A 64 5.05 0.30 -17.56
C ALA A 64 4.68 1.80 -17.49
N GLY A 65 5.44 2.62 -16.75
CA GLY A 65 5.20 4.05 -16.60
C GLY A 65 4.03 4.39 -15.66
N LEU A 66 3.63 3.48 -14.77
CA LEU A 66 2.59 3.76 -13.80
C LEU A 66 3.11 4.68 -12.68
N PRO A 67 2.34 5.70 -12.27
CA PRO A 67 2.66 6.47 -11.08
C PRO A 67 2.59 5.62 -9.82
N VAL A 68 3.46 5.92 -8.85
CA VAL A 68 3.55 5.23 -7.58
C VAL A 68 3.22 6.19 -6.44
N VAL A 69 2.38 5.74 -5.52
CA VAL A 69 2.01 6.46 -4.30
C VAL A 69 2.32 5.58 -3.09
N TYR A 70 3.16 6.09 -2.21
CA TYR A 70 3.42 5.50 -0.89
C TYR A 70 2.54 6.15 0.15
N LEU A 71 1.86 5.34 0.94
CA LEU A 71 1.20 5.76 2.18
C LEU A 71 2.07 5.33 3.34
N VAL A 72 2.41 6.25 4.23
CA VAL A 72 3.32 6.02 5.34
C VAL A 72 2.63 6.46 6.62
N MET A 73 2.39 5.51 7.53
CA MET A 73 1.73 5.82 8.79
C MET A 73 2.72 6.35 9.81
N GLY A 74 2.35 7.43 10.51
CA GLY A 74 3.17 7.95 11.59
C GLY A 74 2.67 9.24 12.22
N TYR A 75 3.41 9.63 13.25
CA TYR A 75 3.09 10.77 14.09
C TYR A 75 4.31 11.67 14.26
N PRO A 76 4.11 12.99 14.37
CA PRO A 76 5.19 13.88 14.83
C PRO A 76 5.58 13.54 16.28
N PRO A 77 6.79 13.94 16.73
CA PRO A 77 7.26 13.63 18.08
C PRO A 77 6.34 14.10 19.22
N ASP A 78 5.59 15.18 19.01
CA ASP A 78 4.60 15.72 19.94
C ASP A 78 3.23 15.02 19.86
N GLN A 79 3.08 14.05 18.94
CA GLN A 79 1.84 13.30 18.67
C GLN A 79 0.63 14.20 18.35
N SER A 80 0.84 15.44 17.88
CA SER A 80 -0.24 16.41 17.62
C SER A 80 -1.30 15.91 16.62
N THR A 81 -0.96 14.96 15.72
CA THR A 81 -1.88 14.35 14.76
C THR A 81 -2.55 13.07 15.27
N ALA A 82 -2.16 12.57 16.46
CA ALA A 82 -2.71 11.33 17.01
C ALA A 82 -4.20 11.43 17.39
N GLY A 83 -4.69 12.62 17.63
CA GLY A 83 -6.04 12.94 18.11
C GLY A 83 -6.06 13.39 19.56
N GLY A 84 -7.06 14.20 19.93
CA GLY A 84 -7.27 14.70 21.29
C GLY A 84 -7.96 13.70 22.22
N GLU A 85 -8.35 14.16 23.41
CA GLU A 85 -8.96 13.35 24.46
C GLU A 85 -10.25 12.63 24.01
N GLU A 86 -11.04 13.26 23.14
CA GLU A 86 -12.29 12.69 22.61
C GLU A 86 -12.07 11.75 21.40
N SER A 87 -10.82 11.63 20.90
CA SER A 87 -10.52 10.74 19.78
C SER A 87 -10.31 9.31 20.26
N PRO A 88 -10.92 8.30 19.59
CA PRO A 88 -10.65 6.90 19.91
C PRO A 88 -9.24 6.47 19.50
N ASN A 89 -8.57 7.18 18.58
CA ASN A 89 -7.31 6.75 18.00
C ASN A 89 -6.19 6.56 19.02
N PRO A 90 -5.94 7.50 19.98
CA PRO A 90 -4.93 7.28 21.03
C PRO A 90 -5.20 6.06 21.91
N GLN A 91 -6.45 5.58 21.95
CA GLN A 91 -6.87 4.45 22.77
C GLN A 91 -6.85 3.11 22.04
N LYS A 92 -6.78 3.12 20.69
CA LYS A 92 -6.92 1.92 19.86
C LYS A 92 -5.78 1.69 18.90
N GLU A 93 -5.10 2.75 18.45
CA GLU A 93 -3.96 2.61 17.55
C GLU A 93 -2.79 1.94 18.30
N LEU A 94 -2.24 0.88 17.70
CA LEU A 94 -1.38 -0.08 18.40
C LEU A 94 -0.06 0.54 18.88
N ALA A 95 0.59 1.39 18.07
CA ALA A 95 1.83 2.05 18.48
C ALA A 95 1.60 3.01 19.65
N LEU A 96 0.49 3.77 19.62
CA LEU A 96 0.12 4.70 20.70
C LEU A 96 -0.20 3.94 21.99
N CYS A 97 -0.90 2.82 21.90
CA CYS A 97 -1.15 1.94 23.04
C CYS A 97 0.15 1.40 23.63
N LEU A 98 1.03 0.85 22.80
CA LEU A 98 2.32 0.30 23.24
C LEU A 98 3.21 1.38 23.88
N MET A 99 3.30 2.57 23.29
CA MET A 99 4.07 3.68 23.85
C MET A 99 3.51 4.19 25.18
N ARG A 100 2.21 4.06 25.41
CA ARG A 100 1.58 4.40 26.70
C ARG A 100 1.86 3.34 27.77
N GLU A 101 1.79 2.07 27.42
CA GLU A 101 1.99 0.92 28.31
C GLU A 101 3.47 0.66 28.61
N ARG A 102 4.34 1.00 27.67
CA ARG A 102 5.79 0.73 27.71
C ARG A 102 6.57 2.04 27.50
N PRO A 103 6.87 2.77 28.61
CA PRO A 103 7.49 4.10 28.55
C PRO A 103 8.83 4.14 27.80
N GLU A 104 9.58 3.05 27.76
CA GLU A 104 10.85 2.92 27.05
C GLU A 104 10.68 2.99 25.52
N LEU A 105 9.46 2.82 25.00
CA LEU A 105 9.11 2.91 23.58
C LEU A 105 8.62 4.31 23.16
N ARG A 106 8.43 5.23 24.12
CA ARG A 106 7.92 6.58 23.81
C ARG A 106 8.79 7.28 22.78
N GLY A 107 8.15 7.85 21.76
CA GLY A 107 8.81 8.54 20.66
C GLY A 107 9.64 7.65 19.73
N LYS A 108 9.48 6.32 19.80
CA LYS A 108 10.22 5.38 18.95
C LYS A 108 9.35 4.70 17.91
N LEU A 109 8.06 4.45 18.22
CA LEU A 109 7.17 3.72 17.32
C LEU A 109 6.40 4.70 16.44
N LEU A 110 6.38 4.45 15.14
CA LEU A 110 5.72 5.28 14.12
C LEU A 110 5.97 6.80 14.29
N THR A 111 7.10 7.16 14.89
CA THR A 111 7.46 8.57 15.13
C THR A 111 8.37 9.05 14.01
N TYR A 112 8.08 10.24 13.45
CA TYR A 112 8.87 10.80 12.35
C TYR A 112 10.37 10.82 12.66
N GLY A 113 11.18 10.39 11.69
CA GLY A 113 12.64 10.34 11.81
C GLY A 113 13.21 9.12 12.53
N THR A 114 12.37 8.25 13.10
CA THR A 114 12.83 6.99 13.72
C THR A 114 12.98 5.87 12.69
N TRP A 115 13.77 4.85 13.03
CA TRP A 115 13.92 3.64 12.23
C TRP A 115 12.56 2.94 12.00
N ASP A 116 11.74 2.87 13.04
CA ASP A 116 10.42 2.25 12.99
C ASP A 116 9.50 2.91 11.95
N PHE A 117 9.59 4.23 11.80
CA PHE A 117 8.83 5.01 10.81
C PHE A 117 9.35 4.84 9.37
N GLN A 118 10.62 4.48 9.18
CA GLN A 118 11.21 4.42 7.84
C GLN A 118 10.59 3.30 7.00
N ILE A 119 10.44 3.56 5.69
CA ILE A 119 10.13 2.53 4.70
C ILE A 119 11.29 1.54 4.68
N VAL A 120 11.00 0.25 4.50
CA VAL A 120 12.04 -0.79 4.41
C VAL A 120 13.00 -0.52 3.24
N ASP A 121 14.27 -0.86 3.41
CA ASP A 121 15.34 -0.50 2.48
C ASP A 121 15.10 -1.03 1.05
N GLU A 122 14.39 -2.16 0.92
CA GLU A 122 14.08 -2.77 -0.37
C GLU A 122 13.07 -1.97 -1.21
N LEU A 123 12.31 -1.07 -0.58
CA LEU A 123 11.20 -0.33 -1.19
C LEU A 123 11.36 1.19 -1.11
N VAL A 124 12.59 1.68 -0.99
CA VAL A 124 12.85 3.13 -0.96
C VAL A 124 12.21 3.80 -2.19
N PRO A 125 11.43 4.87 -2.00
CA PRO A 125 10.80 5.59 -3.10
C PRO A 125 11.81 6.14 -4.10
N ASP A 126 11.48 6.06 -5.39
CA ASP A 126 12.25 6.69 -6.46
C ASP A 126 11.93 8.19 -6.58
N PRO A 127 12.82 9.00 -7.17
CA PRO A 127 12.52 10.38 -7.50
C PRO A 127 11.28 10.46 -8.42
N GLY A 128 10.22 11.12 -7.95
CA GLY A 128 8.95 11.24 -8.68
C GLY A 128 7.81 10.44 -8.06
N ASP A 129 8.11 9.45 -7.20
CA ASP A 129 7.06 8.79 -6.40
C ASP A 129 6.45 9.78 -5.40
N GLN A 130 5.14 9.64 -5.16
CA GLN A 130 4.45 10.43 -4.16
C GLN A 130 4.52 9.72 -2.81
N VAL A 131 4.94 10.42 -1.75
CA VAL A 131 4.94 9.89 -0.39
C VAL A 131 3.99 10.71 0.46
N LEU A 132 2.93 10.09 0.94
CA LEU A 132 1.88 10.72 1.73
C LEU A 132 1.88 10.14 3.15
N ILE A 133 2.05 11.01 4.13
CA ILE A 133 1.99 10.61 5.54
C ILE A 133 0.54 10.64 6.00
N LYS A 134 0.14 9.59 6.72
CA LYS A 134 -1.20 9.46 7.30
C LYS A 134 -1.12 9.16 8.81
N ALA A 135 -2.10 9.61 9.56
CA ALA A 135 -2.21 9.39 11.00
C ALA A 135 -3.40 8.48 11.37
N ARG A 136 -4.02 7.84 10.39
CA ARG A 136 -5.13 6.88 10.54
C ARG A 136 -4.91 5.71 9.60
N TYR A 137 -5.68 4.64 9.77
CA TYR A 137 -5.50 3.41 8.99
C TYR A 137 -5.77 3.62 7.50
N SER A 138 -6.84 4.34 7.16
CA SER A 138 -7.11 4.67 5.75
C SER A 138 -6.19 5.76 5.22
N GLY A 139 -5.68 5.55 4.02
CA GLY A 139 -4.90 6.53 3.27
C GLY A 139 -5.70 7.75 2.81
N PHE A 140 -7.03 7.67 2.77
CA PHE A 140 -7.89 8.81 2.40
C PHE A 140 -8.20 9.73 3.58
N HIS A 141 -8.07 9.23 4.81
CA HIS A 141 -8.44 10.01 5.99
C HIS A 141 -7.42 11.09 6.32
N GLY A 142 -7.79 12.35 6.08
CA GLY A 142 -6.97 13.51 6.43
C GLY A 142 -5.65 13.64 5.64
N THR A 143 -5.60 13.10 4.43
CA THR A 143 -4.45 13.21 3.51
C THR A 143 -4.87 13.81 2.18
N ALA A 144 -3.89 14.08 1.32
CA ALA A 144 -4.10 14.55 -0.04
C ALA A 144 -4.29 13.40 -1.06
N LEU A 145 -4.55 12.16 -0.64
CA LEU A 145 -4.57 11.02 -1.55
C LEU A 145 -5.60 11.18 -2.67
N ASP A 146 -6.83 11.56 -2.35
CA ASP A 146 -7.89 11.75 -3.36
C ASP A 146 -7.51 12.84 -4.36
N ASP A 147 -6.97 13.96 -3.89
CA ASP A 147 -6.53 15.06 -4.75
C ASP A 147 -5.39 14.65 -5.70
N VAL A 148 -4.40 13.90 -5.18
CA VAL A 148 -3.28 13.37 -5.97
C VAL A 148 -3.78 12.44 -7.06
N LEU A 149 -4.64 11.48 -6.70
CA LEU A 149 -5.17 10.51 -7.65
C LEU A 149 -6.06 11.17 -8.71
N ARG A 150 -6.97 12.09 -8.31
CA ARG A 150 -7.85 12.80 -9.26
C ARG A 150 -7.07 13.70 -10.18
N THR A 151 -6.09 14.45 -9.67
CA THR A 151 -5.23 15.32 -10.49
C THR A 151 -4.44 14.51 -11.51
N GLY A 152 -3.98 13.30 -11.14
CA GLY A 152 -3.34 12.36 -12.05
C GLY A 152 -4.31 11.65 -13.01
N GLY A 153 -5.63 11.88 -12.92
CA GLY A 153 -6.64 11.18 -13.72
C GLY A 153 -6.77 9.69 -13.39
N ILE A 154 -6.28 9.27 -12.22
CA ILE A 154 -6.23 7.86 -11.80
C ILE A 154 -7.64 7.36 -11.46
N ARG A 155 -7.89 6.10 -11.81
CA ARG A 155 -9.15 5.38 -11.57
C ARG A 155 -8.91 3.98 -11.00
N TYR A 156 -7.81 3.33 -11.36
CA TYR A 156 -7.47 1.96 -10.99
C TYR A 156 -6.29 1.97 -10.04
N LEU A 157 -6.39 1.23 -8.93
CA LEU A 157 -5.38 1.21 -7.88
C LEU A 157 -4.88 -0.22 -7.68
N LEU A 158 -3.62 -0.50 -8.01
CA LEU A 158 -2.95 -1.76 -7.69
C LEU A 158 -2.35 -1.63 -6.29
N MET A 159 -2.94 -2.29 -5.30
CA MET A 159 -2.67 -2.03 -3.89
C MET A 159 -1.87 -3.16 -3.24
N ALA A 160 -0.72 -2.82 -2.69
CA ALA A 160 0.14 -3.69 -1.88
C ALA A 160 0.35 -3.08 -0.48
N GLY A 161 0.76 -3.87 0.52
CA GLY A 161 1.12 -3.31 1.83
C GLY A 161 0.82 -4.18 3.04
N ILE A 162 1.08 -3.61 4.23
CA ILE A 162 0.87 -4.20 5.55
C ILE A 162 0.15 -3.20 6.47
N ALA A 163 -0.91 -3.60 7.22
CA ALA A 163 -1.49 -4.92 7.23
C ALA A 163 -2.70 -4.99 6.29
N SER A 164 -2.85 -6.15 5.62
CA SER A 164 -3.94 -6.36 4.66
C SER A 164 -5.31 -6.11 5.26
N ASN A 165 -5.58 -6.60 6.48
CA ASN A 165 -6.85 -6.48 7.21
C ASN A 165 -7.04 -5.16 7.97
N VAL A 166 -6.08 -4.25 7.93
CA VAL A 166 -6.13 -2.96 8.63
C VAL A 166 -5.94 -1.81 7.64
N CYS A 167 -4.70 -1.37 7.42
CA CYS A 167 -4.45 -0.18 6.59
C CYS A 167 -4.79 -0.41 5.11
N VAL A 168 -4.45 -1.59 4.56
CA VAL A 168 -4.76 -1.90 3.15
C VAL A 168 -6.26 -1.99 2.95
N GLU A 169 -6.99 -2.80 3.74
CA GLU A 169 -8.43 -2.96 3.61
C GLU A 169 -9.18 -1.65 3.90
N SER A 170 -8.78 -0.87 4.91
CA SER A 170 -9.40 0.43 5.20
C SER A 170 -9.24 1.40 4.03
N THR A 171 -8.03 1.49 3.45
CA THR A 171 -7.76 2.34 2.28
C THR A 171 -8.52 1.84 1.04
N LEU A 172 -8.59 0.53 0.85
CA LEU A 172 -9.29 -0.09 -0.27
C LEU A 172 -10.81 0.15 -0.21
N ARG A 173 -11.41 0.03 0.97
CA ARG A 173 -12.85 0.31 1.17
C ARG A 173 -13.15 1.78 0.89
N ASP A 174 -12.34 2.70 1.40
CA ASP A 174 -12.50 4.12 1.11
C ASP A 174 -12.27 4.42 -0.38
N ALA A 175 -11.29 3.78 -1.03
CA ALA A 175 -11.11 3.88 -2.47
C ALA A 175 -12.39 3.49 -3.24
N TYR A 176 -13.03 2.38 -2.86
CA TYR A 176 -14.32 1.96 -3.44
C TYR A 176 -15.41 3.02 -3.21
N PHE A 177 -15.53 3.58 -2.01
CA PHE A 177 -16.51 4.62 -1.71
C PHE A 177 -16.22 5.96 -2.41
N HIS A 178 -14.96 6.20 -2.77
CA HIS A 178 -14.52 7.33 -3.61
C HIS A 178 -14.60 7.06 -5.12
N GLU A 179 -15.24 5.95 -5.54
CA GLU A 179 -15.44 5.56 -6.95
C GLU A 179 -14.14 5.21 -7.71
N TYR A 180 -13.11 4.74 -7.00
CA TYR A 180 -11.95 4.09 -7.61
C TYR A 180 -12.22 2.60 -7.84
N TRP A 181 -11.37 1.97 -8.65
CA TRP A 181 -11.37 0.54 -8.93
C TRP A 181 -10.16 -0.10 -8.23
N PRO A 182 -10.29 -0.46 -6.95
CA PRO A 182 -9.16 -1.01 -6.20
C PRO A 182 -8.96 -2.49 -6.49
N VAL A 183 -7.71 -2.86 -6.67
CA VAL A 183 -7.24 -4.24 -6.84
C VAL A 183 -6.25 -4.58 -5.74
N MET A 184 -6.59 -5.48 -4.86
CA MET A 184 -5.67 -6.01 -3.85
C MET A 184 -4.72 -7.01 -4.51
N ILE A 185 -3.42 -6.79 -4.36
CA ILE A 185 -2.39 -7.72 -4.82
C ILE A 185 -2.04 -8.64 -3.65
N GLU A 186 -2.74 -9.77 -3.57
CA GLU A 186 -2.82 -10.58 -2.35
C GLU A 186 -1.48 -11.12 -1.87
N ASP A 187 -0.58 -11.49 -2.78
CA ASP A 187 0.76 -11.99 -2.45
C ASP A 187 1.78 -10.89 -2.13
N ALA A 188 1.43 -9.62 -2.40
CA ALA A 188 2.17 -8.44 -1.98
C ALA A 188 1.58 -7.79 -0.72
N THR A 189 0.75 -8.53 0.05
CA THR A 189 0.18 -8.08 1.32
C THR A 189 0.42 -9.11 2.43
N MET A 190 0.34 -8.67 3.68
CA MET A 190 0.45 -9.53 4.87
C MET A 190 -0.56 -9.07 5.93
N PRO A 191 -1.29 -9.98 6.60
CA PRO A 191 -2.21 -9.60 7.68
C PRO A 191 -1.47 -9.19 8.95
N GLY A 192 -2.05 -8.27 9.70
CA GLY A 192 -1.66 -7.96 11.07
C GLY A 192 -2.33 -8.91 12.05
N GLY A 193 -1.94 -10.19 12.02
CA GLY A 193 -2.52 -11.23 12.87
C GLY A 193 -2.42 -12.62 12.24
N PRO A 194 -3.25 -13.58 12.71
CA PRO A 194 -3.27 -14.95 12.19
C PRO A 194 -3.54 -15.04 10.69
N ALA A 195 -3.07 -16.12 10.05
CA ALA A 195 -3.16 -16.30 8.60
C ALA A 195 -4.61 -16.31 8.08
N GLU A 196 -5.54 -16.78 8.89
CA GLU A 196 -6.96 -16.88 8.56
C GLU A 196 -7.60 -15.51 8.30
N ILE A 197 -7.08 -14.45 8.93
CA ILE A 197 -7.56 -13.09 8.72
C ILE A 197 -7.29 -12.63 7.28
N GLN A 198 -6.20 -13.09 6.64
CA GLN A 198 -5.92 -12.81 5.24
C GLN A 198 -7.06 -13.31 4.34
N GLN A 199 -7.56 -14.52 4.60
CA GLN A 199 -8.65 -15.09 3.81
C GLN A 199 -9.97 -14.32 4.00
N ALA A 200 -10.24 -13.83 5.22
CA ALA A 200 -11.40 -13.00 5.48
C ALA A 200 -11.33 -11.66 4.73
N THR A 201 -10.16 -11.01 4.73
CA THR A 201 -9.92 -9.78 3.97
C THR A 201 -10.09 -10.02 2.45
N ILE A 202 -9.47 -11.07 1.91
CA ILE A 202 -9.60 -11.45 0.50
C ILE A 202 -11.07 -11.65 0.14
N TYR A 203 -11.82 -12.41 0.95
CA TYR A 203 -13.25 -12.62 0.74
C TYR A 203 -14.05 -11.31 0.72
N ASN A 204 -13.79 -10.40 1.66
CA ASN A 204 -14.46 -9.10 1.71
C ASN A 204 -14.17 -8.27 0.45
N VAL A 205 -12.90 -8.20 0.04
CA VAL A 205 -12.48 -7.43 -1.13
C VAL A 205 -13.11 -8.01 -2.39
N GLU A 206 -12.94 -9.32 -2.62
CA GLU A 206 -13.41 -10.01 -3.81
C GLU A 206 -14.94 -9.95 -3.97
N THR A 207 -15.66 -10.01 -2.84
CA THR A 207 -17.12 -10.08 -2.85
C THR A 207 -17.78 -8.70 -2.92
N PHE A 208 -17.19 -7.67 -2.27
CA PHE A 208 -17.92 -6.42 -2.00
C PHE A 208 -17.20 -5.14 -2.44
N PHE A 209 -15.86 -5.09 -2.40
CA PHE A 209 -15.17 -3.81 -2.45
C PHE A 209 -14.20 -3.63 -3.62
N GLY A 210 -13.87 -4.71 -4.36
CA GLY A 210 -12.91 -4.58 -5.44
C GLY A 210 -12.54 -5.88 -6.11
N TRP A 211 -11.31 -5.98 -6.51
CA TRP A 211 -10.73 -7.14 -7.18
C TRP A 211 -9.52 -7.66 -6.42
N VAL A 212 -9.18 -8.92 -6.64
CA VAL A 212 -8.00 -9.56 -6.07
C VAL A 212 -7.20 -10.18 -7.21
N SER A 213 -5.90 -9.89 -7.24
CA SER A 213 -4.96 -10.44 -8.21
C SER A 213 -3.63 -10.77 -7.54
N THR A 214 -2.66 -11.24 -8.29
CA THR A 214 -1.30 -11.52 -7.85
C THR A 214 -0.29 -10.68 -8.61
N VAL A 215 0.94 -10.56 -8.09
CA VAL A 215 2.02 -9.86 -8.79
C VAL A 215 2.31 -10.48 -10.14
N ASP A 216 2.28 -11.82 -10.22
CA ASP A 216 2.59 -12.53 -11.47
C ASP A 216 1.55 -12.23 -12.56
N GLU A 217 0.26 -12.17 -12.21
CA GLU A 217 -0.82 -11.81 -13.16
C GLU A 217 -0.73 -10.34 -13.60
N VAL A 218 -0.42 -9.43 -12.68
CA VAL A 218 -0.18 -8.01 -13.02
C VAL A 218 1.01 -7.88 -13.97
N THR A 219 2.14 -8.52 -13.65
CA THR A 219 3.35 -8.46 -14.49
C THR A 219 3.07 -9.00 -15.89
N GLN A 220 2.40 -10.15 -16.01
CA GLN A 220 2.02 -10.70 -17.31
C GLN A 220 1.14 -9.75 -18.13
N ALA A 221 0.16 -9.10 -17.49
CA ALA A 221 -0.71 -8.15 -18.17
C ALA A 221 0.04 -6.89 -18.65
N LEU A 222 0.98 -6.39 -17.84
CA LEU A 222 1.82 -5.23 -18.17
C LEU A 222 2.82 -5.56 -19.29
N ASP A 223 3.47 -6.72 -19.25
CA ASP A 223 4.43 -7.18 -20.26
C ASP A 223 3.74 -7.36 -21.63
N ALA A 224 2.56 -7.99 -21.66
CA ALA A 224 1.77 -8.15 -22.87
C ALA A 224 1.44 -6.80 -23.53
N ALA A 225 1.16 -5.78 -22.73
CA ALA A 225 0.89 -4.42 -23.20
C ALA A 225 2.15 -3.77 -23.81
N THR A 226 3.29 -3.94 -23.16
CA THR A 226 4.56 -3.33 -23.60
C THR A 226 5.05 -3.92 -24.93
N LEU A 227 4.77 -5.20 -25.18
CA LEU A 227 5.11 -5.88 -26.44
C LEU A 227 4.24 -5.41 -27.63
N THR A 228 3.07 -4.86 -27.39
CA THR A 228 2.15 -4.35 -28.44
C THR A 228 2.43 -2.92 -28.88
N ILE A 229 3.30 -2.19 -28.19
CA ILE A 229 3.72 -0.84 -28.60
C ILE A 229 4.81 -0.98 -29.67
N PRO A 230 4.57 -0.55 -30.94
CA PRO A 230 5.61 -0.57 -31.96
C PRO A 230 6.78 0.31 -31.50
N ARG A 231 7.97 -0.26 -31.35
CA ARG A 231 9.18 0.55 -31.17
C ARG A 231 9.29 1.44 -32.40
N GLU A 232 9.10 2.73 -32.25
CA GLU A 232 9.43 3.70 -33.33
C GLU A 232 10.89 3.44 -33.71
N ARG A 233 11.06 2.86 -34.89
CA ARG A 233 12.41 2.73 -35.49
C ARG A 233 12.90 4.14 -35.67
N GLY A 234 13.94 4.51 -34.91
CA GLY A 234 14.64 5.75 -35.09
C GLY A 234 14.87 5.98 -36.59
N ARG A 235 14.28 7.05 -37.13
CA ARG A 235 14.62 7.51 -38.47
C ARG A 235 16.10 7.91 -38.38
N GLY A 236 16.93 7.06 -38.98
CA GLY A 236 18.34 7.40 -39.24
C GLY A 236 18.38 8.71 -39.96
N ALA A 237 19.16 9.62 -39.40
CA ALA A 237 19.60 10.82 -40.11
C ALA A 237 20.42 10.39 -41.34
N VAL A 238 20.01 10.84 -42.49
CA VAL A 238 20.79 10.91 -43.71
C VAL A 238 21.39 12.32 -43.77
#